data_568ceb72e06b6d465c9ab509c6385a1e
#
_entry.id   568ceb72e06b6d465c9ab509c6385a1e
#
_cell.length_a   1.000
_cell.length_b   1.000
_cell.length_c   1.000
_cell.angle_alpha   90.00
_cell.angle_beta   90.00
_cell.angle_gamma   90.00
#
_symmetry.space_group_name_H-M   'P 1'
#
loop_
_entity.id
_entity.type
_entity.pdbx_description
1 polymer ?
#
loop_
_entity_poly.entity_id
_entity_poly.type
_entity_poly.pdbx_seq_one_letter_code
_entity_poly.pdbx_strand_id
1 'polypeptide(L)'
;MKSVTVAPETSTAKEQERFGKAEQLSTIGLFDWAIDELNSAQKTAPNSPKVNLAVAKLYRLKEDNTSALLALAKSYPDYAQMFPEEMGKEEWDIFYHLNYWNDIKNWSRNRNLDPFQVAGFIRQETVFSARAKSHANAYGLMQLLIPTARSVAKKYGNTTPISAETLFQPAFNIELGTAYIRDQYDKFGRVEFVAVAYNAGPGRVPQWQATLPYEMDEFVEAIPFKETKGYVQGIIRNSAQYRRLYDENGNFKTNVGTKLIRTAIDTQTREQVAQDFPDVVIDESKSGEE
;
A
#
# COMPACT_ATOMS: atom_id res chain seq x y z
N MET A 1 -20.91 10.22 -0.59
CA MET A 1 -19.67 9.92 0.13
C MET A 1 -19.91 10.16 1.60
N LYS A 2 -19.71 9.18 2.47
CA LYS A 2 -19.74 9.44 3.92
C LYS A 2 -18.43 10.14 4.28
N SER A 3 -18.52 11.37 4.79
CA SER A 3 -17.36 12.08 5.33
C SER A 3 -16.78 11.25 6.47
N VAL A 4 -15.49 10.91 6.37
CA VAL A 4 -14.76 10.32 7.50
C VAL A 4 -14.64 11.42 8.54
N THR A 5 -15.36 11.26 9.65
CA THR A 5 -15.23 12.19 10.79
C THR A 5 -13.86 11.93 11.43
N VAL A 6 -12.88 12.76 11.11
CA VAL A 6 -11.57 12.73 11.76
C VAL A 6 -11.77 13.13 13.22
N ALA A 7 -11.35 12.27 14.15
CA ALA A 7 -11.44 12.61 15.56
C ALA A 7 -10.62 13.89 15.86
N PRO A 8 -11.10 14.79 16.75
CA PRO A 8 -10.41 16.03 17.02
C PRO A 8 -8.99 15.80 17.55
N GLU A 9 -8.05 16.64 17.14
CA GLU A 9 -6.61 16.56 17.48
C GLU A 9 -6.29 16.80 18.96
N THR A 10 -7.26 17.17 19.78
CA THR A 10 -7.07 17.49 21.20
C THR A 10 -6.95 16.20 22.02
N SER A 11 -5.72 15.89 22.45
CA SER A 11 -5.46 14.82 23.41
C SER A 11 -5.78 15.24 24.85
N THR A 12 -6.45 14.38 25.61
CA THR A 12 -6.65 14.58 27.05
C THR A 12 -5.30 14.53 27.80
N ALA A 13 -5.23 15.13 29.01
CA ALA A 13 -4.01 15.06 29.85
C ALA A 13 -3.56 13.61 30.10
N LYS A 14 -4.50 12.68 30.24
CA LYS A 14 -4.24 11.24 30.42
C LYS A 14 -3.65 10.58 29.17
N GLU A 15 -4.09 10.99 27.99
CA GLU A 15 -3.51 10.53 26.73
C GLU A 15 -2.08 11.05 26.56
N GLN A 16 -1.83 12.32 26.90
CA GLN A 16 -0.49 12.90 26.88
C GLN A 16 0.48 12.17 27.82
N GLU A 17 0.05 11.82 29.03
CA GLU A 17 0.83 11.02 29.97
C GLU A 17 1.21 9.66 29.36
N ARG A 18 0.26 8.97 28.71
CA ARG A 18 0.51 7.67 28.05
C ARG A 18 1.44 7.79 26.85
N PHE A 19 1.32 8.85 26.07
CA PHE A 19 2.27 9.14 24.99
C PHE A 19 3.70 9.31 25.54
N GLY A 20 3.87 10.11 26.62
CA GLY A 20 5.17 10.30 27.25
C GLY A 20 5.79 8.99 27.79
N LYS A 21 4.97 8.13 28.40
CA LYS A 21 5.42 6.80 28.86
C LYS A 21 5.80 5.90 27.67
N ALA A 22 4.98 5.87 26.62
CA ALA A 22 5.27 5.06 25.44
C ALA A 22 6.55 5.52 24.74
N GLU A 23 6.80 6.82 24.66
CA GLU A 23 8.05 7.38 24.12
C GLU A 23 9.26 6.93 24.94
N GLN A 24 9.22 7.06 26.27
CA GLN A 24 10.29 6.60 27.15
C GLN A 24 10.56 5.10 27.00
N LEU A 25 9.52 4.27 26.96
CA LEU A 25 9.63 2.82 26.77
C LEU A 25 10.23 2.48 25.41
N SER A 26 9.82 3.18 24.36
CA SER A 26 10.33 2.96 23.00
C SER A 26 11.83 3.33 22.88
N THR A 27 12.26 4.38 23.57
CA THR A 27 13.67 4.84 23.58
C THR A 27 14.62 3.78 24.15
N ILE A 28 14.15 2.95 25.08
CA ILE A 28 14.91 1.84 25.65
C ILE A 28 14.60 0.47 25.01
N GLY A 29 13.89 0.46 23.88
CA GLY A 29 13.60 -0.75 23.11
C GLY A 29 12.46 -1.62 23.64
N LEU A 30 11.70 -1.17 24.64
CA LEU A 30 10.56 -1.89 25.22
C LEU A 30 9.27 -1.63 24.40
N PHE A 31 9.31 -1.99 23.12
CA PHE A 31 8.23 -1.67 22.16
C PHE A 31 6.88 -2.28 22.53
N ASP A 32 6.84 -3.51 23.05
CA ASP A 32 5.58 -4.15 23.44
C ASP A 32 4.87 -3.39 24.57
N TRP A 33 5.60 -2.95 25.55
CA TRP A 33 5.06 -2.14 26.66
C TRP A 33 4.65 -0.75 26.17
N ALA A 34 5.40 -0.15 25.25
CA ALA A 34 5.01 1.10 24.62
C ALA A 34 3.68 0.97 23.85
N ILE A 35 3.51 -0.13 23.11
CA ILE A 35 2.26 -0.45 22.41
C ILE A 35 1.11 -0.65 23.41
N ASP A 36 1.32 -1.34 24.52
CA ASP A 36 0.31 -1.55 25.56
C ASP A 36 -0.16 -0.24 26.20
N GLU A 37 0.76 0.70 26.45
CA GLU A 37 0.40 2.04 26.94
C GLU A 37 -0.49 2.78 25.93
N LEU A 38 -0.14 2.76 24.64
CA LEU A 38 -0.95 3.39 23.59
C LEU A 38 -2.27 2.66 23.33
N ASN A 39 -2.30 1.33 23.38
CA ASN A 39 -3.53 0.55 23.29
C ASN A 39 -4.51 0.88 24.43
N SER A 40 -3.98 1.22 25.60
CA SER A 40 -4.81 1.69 26.71
C SER A 40 -5.42 3.08 26.43
N ALA A 41 -4.75 3.93 25.66
CA ALA A 41 -5.32 5.18 25.16
C ALA A 41 -6.38 4.94 24.07
N GLN A 42 -6.18 3.94 23.19
CA GLN A 42 -7.18 3.55 22.16
C GLN A 42 -8.54 3.15 22.76
N LYS A 43 -8.60 2.64 23.99
CA LYS A 43 -9.89 2.28 24.63
C LYS A 43 -10.83 3.48 24.79
N THR A 44 -10.27 4.68 24.92
CA THR A 44 -11.03 5.94 25.03
C THR A 44 -11.18 6.66 23.68
N ALA A 45 -10.29 6.40 22.73
CA ALA A 45 -10.27 7.03 21.40
C ALA A 45 -9.85 6.03 20.30
N PRO A 46 -10.68 5.01 19.99
CA PRO A 46 -10.29 3.88 19.13
C PRO A 46 -9.95 4.29 17.69
N ASN A 47 -10.50 5.40 17.21
CA ASN A 47 -10.30 5.91 15.86
C ASN A 47 -9.37 7.13 15.80
N SER A 48 -8.68 7.47 16.91
CA SER A 48 -7.75 8.61 16.94
C SER A 48 -6.58 8.40 15.97
N PRO A 49 -6.43 9.25 14.93
CA PRO A 49 -5.32 9.12 13.97
C PRO A 49 -3.97 9.23 14.67
N LYS A 50 -3.84 10.13 15.65
CA LYS A 50 -2.58 10.33 16.37
C LYS A 50 -2.16 9.10 17.17
N VAL A 51 -3.10 8.49 17.92
CA VAL A 51 -2.81 7.26 18.69
C VAL A 51 -2.50 6.09 17.75
N ASN A 52 -3.33 5.89 16.74
CA ASN A 52 -3.17 4.78 15.80
C ASN A 52 -1.89 4.91 14.95
N LEU A 53 -1.47 6.12 14.58
CA LEU A 53 -0.21 6.38 13.92
C LEU A 53 0.99 6.07 14.85
N ALA A 54 0.92 6.47 16.12
CA ALA A 54 1.97 6.16 17.09
C ALA A 54 2.12 4.65 17.29
N VAL A 55 1.01 3.91 17.45
CA VAL A 55 1.02 2.44 17.52
C VAL A 55 1.60 1.82 16.23
N ALA A 56 1.20 2.32 15.07
CA ALA A 56 1.70 1.85 13.78
C ALA A 56 3.21 2.05 13.65
N LYS A 57 3.74 3.20 14.07
CA LYS A 57 5.18 3.47 14.09
C LYS A 57 5.95 2.50 14.99
N LEU A 58 5.41 2.14 16.16
CA LEU A 58 6.03 1.14 17.04
C LEU A 58 6.05 -0.26 16.40
N TYR A 59 4.98 -0.67 15.73
CA TYR A 59 4.99 -1.92 14.96
C TYR A 59 6.01 -1.89 13.82
N ARG A 60 6.18 -0.75 13.15
CA ARG A 60 7.23 -0.59 12.13
C ARG A 60 8.65 -0.77 12.70
N LEU A 61 8.92 -0.24 13.90
CA LEU A 61 10.19 -0.46 14.60
C LEU A 61 10.44 -1.94 14.95
N LYS A 62 9.37 -2.73 15.10
CA LYS A 62 9.42 -4.18 15.27
C LYS A 62 9.47 -4.95 13.94
N GLU A 63 9.53 -4.28 12.81
CA GLU A 63 9.43 -4.88 11.47
C GLU A 63 8.09 -5.61 11.20
N ASP A 64 7.07 -5.36 12.01
CA ASP A 64 5.70 -5.88 11.83
C ASP A 64 4.85 -4.89 11.03
N ASN A 65 5.09 -4.87 9.73
CA ASN A 65 4.40 -3.96 8.80
C ASN A 65 2.90 -4.25 8.70
N THR A 66 2.49 -5.50 8.87
CA THR A 66 1.08 -5.90 8.81
C THR A 66 0.32 -5.32 10.00
N SER A 67 0.83 -5.47 11.23
CA SER A 67 0.21 -4.89 12.41
C SER A 67 0.23 -3.36 12.37
N ALA A 68 1.29 -2.75 11.82
CA ALA A 68 1.36 -1.31 11.62
C ALA A 68 0.23 -0.81 10.72
N LEU A 69 0.04 -1.46 9.57
CA LEU A 69 -1.03 -1.14 8.63
C LEU A 69 -2.41 -1.30 9.30
N LEU A 70 -2.67 -2.42 9.97
CA LEU A 70 -3.95 -2.69 10.62
C LEU A 70 -4.24 -1.71 11.76
N ALA A 71 -3.23 -1.28 12.50
CA ALA A 71 -3.39 -0.29 13.55
C ALA A 71 -3.89 1.06 13.00
N LEU A 72 -3.25 1.55 11.93
CA LEU A 72 -3.61 2.83 11.32
C LEU A 72 -4.92 2.77 10.51
N ALA A 73 -5.25 1.61 9.92
CA ALA A 73 -6.49 1.41 9.18
C ALA A 73 -7.77 1.60 10.02
N LYS A 74 -7.67 1.55 11.36
CA LYS A 74 -8.77 1.89 12.26
C LYS A 74 -9.20 3.36 12.11
N SER A 75 -8.25 4.26 11.83
CA SER A 75 -8.52 5.68 11.59
C SER A 75 -8.87 5.98 10.14
N TYR A 76 -8.33 5.21 9.21
CA TYR A 76 -8.48 5.42 7.76
C TYR A 76 -8.94 4.13 7.06
N PRO A 77 -10.17 3.67 7.28
CA PRO A 77 -10.65 2.40 6.72
C PRO A 77 -10.64 2.38 5.18
N ASP A 78 -10.83 3.55 4.56
CA ASP A 78 -10.87 3.71 3.10
C ASP A 78 -9.54 4.20 2.50
N TYR A 79 -8.42 4.10 3.25
CA TYR A 79 -7.10 4.61 2.84
C TYR A 79 -6.68 4.22 1.41
N ALA A 80 -7.11 3.05 0.95
CA ALA A 80 -6.74 2.54 -0.37
C ALA A 80 -7.44 3.28 -1.54
N GLN A 81 -8.45 4.10 -1.24
CA GLN A 81 -9.21 4.90 -2.20
C GLN A 81 -8.94 6.40 -2.04
N MET A 82 -8.23 6.80 -0.99
CA MET A 82 -7.93 8.19 -0.69
C MET A 82 -6.92 8.78 -1.69
N PHE A 83 -7.04 10.09 -1.90
CA PHE A 83 -6.09 10.84 -2.72
C PHE A 83 -4.83 11.22 -1.93
N PRO A 84 -3.70 11.46 -2.60
CA PRO A 84 -2.43 11.79 -1.94
C PRO A 84 -2.52 12.98 -0.96
N GLU A 85 -3.39 13.94 -1.21
CA GLU A 85 -3.58 15.17 -0.43
C GLU A 85 -4.36 14.94 0.88
N GLU A 86 -5.07 13.82 1.01
CA GLU A 86 -6.01 13.57 2.11
C GLU A 86 -5.36 13.06 3.40
N MET A 87 -4.11 12.58 3.32
CA MET A 87 -3.34 12.16 4.49
C MET A 87 -1.91 12.71 4.45
N GLY A 88 -1.29 12.80 5.64
CA GLY A 88 0.11 13.17 5.76
C GLY A 88 1.08 12.12 5.21
N LYS A 89 2.33 12.52 4.98
CA LYS A 89 3.38 11.62 4.48
C LYS A 89 3.68 10.47 5.44
N GLU A 90 3.54 10.72 6.74
CA GLU A 90 3.80 9.69 7.76
C GLU A 90 2.76 8.57 7.71
N GLU A 91 1.47 8.90 7.54
CA GLU A 91 0.39 7.93 7.37
C GLU A 91 0.55 7.19 6.05
N TRP A 92 0.88 7.89 4.97
CA TRP A 92 1.14 7.26 3.68
C TRP A 92 2.32 6.30 3.73
N ASP A 93 3.38 6.62 4.49
CA ASP A 93 4.52 5.71 4.68
C ASP A 93 4.14 4.43 5.44
N ILE A 94 3.16 4.48 6.34
CA ILE A 94 2.63 3.25 6.96
C ILE A 94 1.88 2.40 5.93
N PHE A 95 0.99 3.01 5.13
CA PHE A 95 0.15 2.26 4.19
C PHE A 95 0.88 1.80 2.93
N TYR A 96 1.80 2.61 2.42
CA TYR A 96 2.45 2.42 1.12
C TYR A 96 3.94 2.76 1.16
N HIS A 97 4.66 2.31 2.19
CA HIS A 97 6.12 2.52 2.22
C HIS A 97 6.82 1.85 1.02
N LEU A 98 7.95 2.41 0.63
CA LEU A 98 8.66 2.01 -0.57
C LEU A 98 10.11 1.59 -0.24
N ASN A 99 10.25 0.59 0.63
CA ASN A 99 11.55 0.00 0.95
C ASN A 99 12.13 -0.74 -0.26
N TYR A 100 13.44 -0.90 -0.29
CA TYR A 100 14.16 -1.63 -1.35
C TYR A 100 13.96 -1.05 -2.76
N TRP A 101 13.62 0.25 -2.87
CA TRP A 101 13.29 0.87 -4.16
C TRP A 101 14.38 0.72 -5.21
N ASN A 102 15.66 0.81 -4.82
CA ASN A 102 16.77 0.67 -5.76
C ASN A 102 16.82 -0.72 -6.39
N ASP A 103 16.60 -1.78 -5.60
CA ASP A 103 16.55 -3.16 -6.11
C ASP A 103 15.32 -3.37 -7.00
N ILE A 104 14.15 -2.89 -6.56
CA ILE A 104 12.91 -2.94 -7.33
C ILE A 104 13.10 -2.24 -8.68
N LYS A 105 13.63 -1.02 -8.69
CA LYS A 105 13.85 -0.23 -9.90
C LYS A 105 14.85 -0.91 -10.85
N ASN A 106 15.97 -1.38 -10.32
CA ASN A 106 17.01 -2.03 -11.12
C ASN A 106 16.50 -3.32 -11.78
N TRP A 107 15.91 -4.22 -11.01
CA TRP A 107 15.40 -5.47 -11.55
C TRP A 107 14.17 -5.29 -12.44
N SER A 108 13.31 -4.31 -12.17
CA SER A 108 12.21 -3.95 -13.05
C SER A 108 12.71 -3.48 -14.43
N ARG A 109 13.70 -2.59 -14.47
CA ARG A 109 14.33 -2.15 -15.72
C ARG A 109 14.94 -3.31 -16.51
N ASN A 110 15.71 -4.17 -15.82
CA ASN A 110 16.33 -5.33 -16.45
C ASN A 110 15.33 -6.33 -17.04
N ARG A 111 14.10 -6.34 -16.53
CA ARG A 111 13.01 -7.24 -16.94
C ARG A 111 11.93 -6.56 -17.77
N ASN A 112 12.10 -5.29 -18.14
CA ASN A 112 11.08 -4.49 -18.83
C ASN A 112 9.72 -4.55 -18.10
N LEU A 113 9.74 -4.29 -16.79
CA LEU A 113 8.59 -4.21 -15.90
C LEU A 113 8.43 -2.79 -15.37
N ASP A 114 7.20 -2.42 -15.02
CA ASP A 114 6.94 -1.20 -14.26
C ASP A 114 7.32 -1.38 -12.77
N PRO A 115 8.24 -0.58 -12.23
CA PRO A 115 8.69 -0.73 -10.86
C PRO A 115 7.59 -0.48 -9.81
N PHE A 116 6.62 0.41 -10.08
CA PHE A 116 5.49 0.63 -9.18
C PHE A 116 4.53 -0.57 -9.17
N GLN A 117 4.44 -1.29 -10.27
CA GLN A 117 3.68 -2.51 -10.32
C GLN A 117 4.37 -3.62 -9.52
N VAL A 118 5.69 -3.75 -9.61
CA VAL A 118 6.46 -4.69 -8.77
C VAL A 118 6.30 -4.34 -7.29
N ALA A 119 6.36 -3.05 -6.92
CA ALA A 119 6.06 -2.62 -5.56
C ALA A 119 4.62 -3.00 -5.13
N GLY A 120 3.66 -2.90 -6.04
CA GLY A 120 2.28 -3.36 -5.83
C GLY A 120 2.18 -4.85 -5.51
N PHE A 121 2.94 -5.71 -6.22
CA PHE A 121 3.04 -7.14 -5.91
C PHE A 121 3.64 -7.37 -4.51
N ILE A 122 4.79 -6.79 -4.20
CA ILE A 122 5.45 -6.95 -2.90
C ILE A 122 4.51 -6.52 -1.76
N ARG A 123 3.81 -5.40 -1.94
CA ARG A 123 2.84 -4.94 -0.95
C ARG A 123 1.68 -5.91 -0.77
N GLN A 124 1.16 -6.46 -1.86
CA GLN A 124 0.05 -7.42 -1.82
C GLN A 124 0.45 -8.73 -1.13
N GLU A 125 1.68 -9.18 -1.36
CA GLU A 125 2.20 -10.42 -0.78
C GLU A 125 2.50 -10.29 0.73
N THR A 126 3.21 -9.24 1.13
CA THR A 126 3.83 -9.22 2.46
C THR A 126 3.81 -7.87 3.17
N VAL A 127 3.23 -6.84 2.55
CA VAL A 127 3.40 -5.46 3.04
C VAL A 127 4.89 -5.15 3.29
N PHE A 128 5.77 -5.58 2.38
CA PHE A 128 7.23 -5.41 2.47
C PHE A 128 7.91 -6.10 3.68
N SER A 129 7.32 -7.15 4.22
CA SER A 129 7.96 -7.94 5.28
C SER A 129 8.95 -8.94 4.68
N ALA A 130 10.24 -8.65 4.79
CA ALA A 130 11.29 -9.44 4.13
C ALA A 130 11.41 -10.88 4.65
N ARG A 131 11.06 -11.12 5.91
CA ARG A 131 11.11 -12.44 6.55
C ARG A 131 9.76 -13.16 6.60
N ALA A 132 8.78 -12.71 5.79
CA ALA A 132 7.48 -13.33 5.73
C ALA A 132 7.56 -14.78 5.21
N LYS A 133 6.81 -15.67 5.87
CA LYS A 133 6.63 -17.06 5.47
C LYS A 133 5.15 -17.40 5.52
N SER A 134 4.59 -17.91 4.42
CA SER A 134 3.21 -18.37 4.38
C SER A 134 3.05 -19.81 4.89
N HIS A 135 1.80 -20.19 5.15
CA HIS A 135 1.45 -21.58 5.47
C HIS A 135 1.77 -22.55 4.31
N ALA A 136 1.78 -22.06 3.06
CA ALA A 136 2.16 -22.83 1.88
C ALA A 136 3.68 -22.92 1.67
N ASN A 137 4.50 -22.45 2.62
CA ASN A 137 5.96 -22.37 2.51
C ASN A 137 6.43 -21.52 1.31
N ALA A 138 5.78 -20.40 1.10
CA ALA A 138 6.30 -19.30 0.29
C ALA A 138 7.12 -18.34 1.17
N TYR A 139 8.21 -17.76 0.64
CA TYR A 139 9.23 -17.05 1.41
C TYR A 139 9.54 -15.67 0.85
N GLY A 140 9.77 -14.72 1.77
CA GLY A 140 10.30 -13.38 1.50
C GLY A 140 9.30 -12.43 0.87
N LEU A 141 9.79 -11.27 0.44
CA LEU A 141 9.01 -10.12 -0.03
C LEU A 141 7.95 -10.48 -1.09
N MET A 142 8.31 -11.34 -2.03
CA MET A 142 7.47 -11.73 -3.16
C MET A 142 6.90 -13.15 -3.03
N GLN A 143 6.95 -13.73 -1.83
CA GLN A 143 6.35 -15.02 -1.48
C GLN A 143 6.66 -16.14 -2.49
N LEU A 144 7.95 -16.36 -2.74
CA LEU A 144 8.38 -17.39 -3.69
C LEU A 144 8.38 -18.77 -3.05
N LEU A 145 7.75 -19.73 -3.71
CA LEU A 145 7.91 -21.15 -3.41
C LEU A 145 9.31 -21.63 -3.82
N ILE A 146 9.96 -22.48 -3.01
CA ILE A 146 11.29 -23.01 -3.31
C ILE A 146 11.36 -23.68 -4.70
N PRO A 147 10.39 -24.53 -5.13
CA PRO A 147 10.42 -25.10 -6.47
C PRO A 147 10.34 -24.06 -7.59
N THR A 148 9.49 -23.03 -7.43
CA THR A 148 9.37 -21.91 -8.38
C THR A 148 10.69 -21.13 -8.46
N ALA A 149 11.25 -20.77 -7.32
CA ALA A 149 12.52 -20.04 -7.25
C ALA A 149 13.67 -20.83 -7.90
N ARG A 150 13.76 -22.13 -7.69
CA ARG A 150 14.74 -23.01 -8.35
C ARG A 150 14.58 -23.02 -9.86
N SER A 151 13.36 -23.15 -10.36
CA SER A 151 13.07 -23.14 -11.80
C SER A 151 13.47 -21.81 -12.43
N VAL A 152 13.12 -20.70 -11.80
CA VAL A 152 13.48 -19.35 -12.24
C VAL A 152 14.99 -19.14 -12.21
N ALA A 153 15.65 -19.46 -11.08
CA ALA A 153 17.12 -19.33 -10.95
C ALA A 153 17.84 -20.10 -12.05
N LYS A 154 17.45 -21.35 -12.30
CA LYS A 154 18.02 -22.16 -13.37
C LYS A 154 17.82 -21.52 -14.76
N LYS A 155 16.62 -21.01 -15.05
CA LYS A 155 16.30 -20.38 -16.35
C LYS A 155 17.16 -19.14 -16.60
N TYR A 156 17.41 -18.35 -15.57
CA TYR A 156 18.17 -17.10 -15.67
C TYR A 156 19.65 -17.22 -15.30
N GLY A 157 20.14 -18.46 -15.16
CA GLY A 157 21.58 -18.73 -14.94
C GLY A 157 22.09 -18.36 -13.55
N ASN A 158 21.20 -18.19 -12.57
CA ASN A 158 21.60 -17.92 -11.18
C ASN A 158 21.98 -19.24 -10.50
N THR A 159 23.19 -19.29 -9.94
CA THR A 159 23.78 -20.49 -9.30
C THR A 159 23.66 -20.46 -7.78
N THR A 160 23.11 -19.42 -7.19
CA THR A 160 22.92 -19.31 -5.73
C THR A 160 22.03 -20.45 -5.23
N PRO A 161 22.40 -21.16 -4.17
CA PRO A 161 21.56 -22.20 -3.58
C PRO A 161 20.22 -21.64 -3.10
N ILE A 162 19.13 -22.28 -3.50
CA ILE A 162 17.78 -21.84 -3.13
C ILE A 162 17.35 -22.52 -1.82
N SER A 163 17.22 -21.71 -0.78
CA SER A 163 16.75 -22.07 0.55
C SER A 163 15.82 -20.99 1.11
N ALA A 164 15.18 -21.24 2.25
CA ALA A 164 14.41 -20.22 2.96
C ALA A 164 15.29 -19.00 3.29
N GLU A 165 16.51 -19.22 3.77
CA GLU A 165 17.42 -18.14 4.17
C GLU A 165 17.83 -17.24 2.99
N THR A 166 18.11 -17.83 1.82
CA THR A 166 18.43 -17.03 0.64
C THR A 166 17.20 -16.29 0.12
N LEU A 167 15.99 -16.86 0.23
CA LEU A 167 14.76 -16.19 -0.16
C LEU A 167 14.30 -15.10 0.83
N PHE A 168 14.82 -15.07 2.05
CA PHE A 168 14.62 -13.94 2.97
C PHE A 168 15.54 -12.75 2.67
N GLN A 169 16.52 -12.89 1.78
CA GLN A 169 17.37 -11.77 1.35
C GLN A 169 16.60 -10.89 0.35
N PRO A 170 16.33 -9.62 0.66
CA PRO A 170 15.46 -8.76 -0.16
C PRO A 170 15.89 -8.66 -1.62
N ALA A 171 17.16 -8.32 -1.87
CA ALA A 171 17.68 -8.15 -3.22
C ALA A 171 17.53 -9.43 -4.06
N PHE A 172 17.85 -10.59 -3.48
CA PHE A 172 17.73 -11.88 -4.14
C PHE A 172 16.28 -12.29 -4.40
N ASN A 173 15.40 -12.03 -3.44
CA ASN A 173 13.97 -12.31 -3.58
C ASN A 173 13.34 -11.46 -4.70
N ILE A 174 13.70 -10.16 -4.77
CA ILE A 174 13.25 -9.24 -5.82
C ILE A 174 13.78 -9.67 -7.20
N GLU A 175 15.06 -10.07 -7.28
CA GLU A 175 15.65 -10.60 -8.51
C GLU A 175 14.84 -11.75 -9.10
N LEU A 176 14.57 -12.78 -8.29
CA LEU A 176 13.85 -13.97 -8.75
C LEU A 176 12.36 -13.70 -8.95
N GLY A 177 11.74 -12.90 -8.06
CA GLY A 177 10.32 -12.56 -8.17
C GLY A 177 10.01 -11.75 -9.42
N THR A 178 10.85 -10.76 -9.76
CA THR A 178 10.69 -9.98 -11.00
C THR A 178 10.91 -10.85 -12.24
N ALA A 179 11.85 -11.81 -12.20
CA ALA A 179 12.04 -12.77 -13.28
C ALA A 179 10.79 -13.66 -13.46
N TYR A 180 10.18 -14.12 -12.36
CA TYR A 180 8.93 -14.88 -12.41
C TYR A 180 7.77 -14.05 -12.98
N ILE A 181 7.62 -12.78 -12.54
CA ILE A 181 6.61 -11.87 -13.10
C ILE A 181 6.83 -11.69 -14.61
N ARG A 182 8.09 -11.49 -15.06
CA ARG A 182 8.41 -11.37 -16.50
C ARG A 182 7.98 -12.61 -17.27
N ASP A 183 8.25 -13.80 -16.74
CA ASP A 183 7.83 -15.05 -17.35
C ASP A 183 6.31 -15.15 -17.53
N GLN A 184 5.53 -14.62 -16.57
CA GLN A 184 4.08 -14.60 -16.69
C GLN A 184 3.62 -13.54 -17.71
N TYR A 185 4.28 -12.38 -17.77
CA TYR A 185 3.99 -11.37 -18.80
C TYR A 185 4.27 -11.88 -20.21
N ASP A 186 5.36 -12.61 -20.42
CA ASP A 186 5.70 -13.22 -21.73
C ASP A 186 4.64 -14.22 -22.19
N LYS A 187 3.96 -14.86 -21.25
CA LYS A 187 2.90 -15.84 -21.55
C LYS A 187 1.52 -15.20 -21.75
N PHE A 188 1.17 -14.22 -20.93
CA PHE A 188 -0.21 -13.78 -20.76
C PHE A 188 -0.46 -12.30 -21.10
N GLY A 189 0.57 -11.49 -21.19
CA GLY A 189 0.56 -10.13 -21.72
C GLY A 189 -0.08 -9.04 -20.84
N ARG A 190 -0.98 -9.39 -19.91
CA ARG A 190 -1.75 -8.42 -19.12
C ARG A 190 -1.56 -8.62 -17.61
N VAL A 191 -1.56 -7.53 -16.86
CA VAL A 191 -1.35 -7.58 -15.40
C VAL A 191 -2.40 -8.42 -14.68
N GLU A 192 -3.64 -8.38 -15.12
CA GLU A 192 -4.75 -9.14 -14.54
C GLU A 192 -4.47 -10.65 -14.61
N PHE A 193 -4.04 -11.11 -15.78
CA PHE A 193 -3.67 -12.51 -15.99
C PHE A 193 -2.37 -12.89 -15.28
N VAL A 194 -1.39 -11.98 -15.23
CA VAL A 194 -0.16 -12.17 -14.44
C VAL A 194 -0.48 -12.34 -12.97
N ALA A 195 -1.37 -11.51 -12.43
CA ALA A 195 -1.80 -11.61 -11.04
C ALA A 195 -2.57 -12.93 -10.75
N VAL A 196 -3.45 -13.36 -11.67
CA VAL A 196 -4.08 -14.69 -11.59
C VAL A 196 -3.04 -15.80 -11.58
N ALA A 197 -2.06 -15.75 -12.51
CA ALA A 197 -1.00 -16.75 -12.62
C ALA A 197 -0.15 -16.81 -11.35
N TYR A 198 0.12 -15.65 -10.75
CA TYR A 198 0.94 -15.54 -9.55
C TYR A 198 0.26 -16.15 -8.33
N ASN A 199 -1.01 -15.81 -8.09
CA ASN A 199 -1.76 -16.25 -6.90
C ASN A 199 -2.38 -17.65 -7.07
N ALA A 200 -3.09 -17.92 -8.20
CA ALA A 200 -3.81 -19.17 -8.42
C ALA A 200 -3.06 -20.19 -9.27
N GLY A 201 -1.89 -19.81 -9.78
CA GLY A 201 -1.06 -20.62 -10.68
C GLY A 201 -1.35 -20.40 -12.17
N PRO A 202 -0.31 -20.53 -13.03
CA PRO A 202 -0.42 -20.17 -14.44
C PRO A 202 -1.42 -21.04 -15.25
N GLY A 203 -1.72 -22.24 -14.78
CA GLY A 203 -2.71 -23.12 -15.43
C GLY A 203 -4.15 -22.61 -15.35
N ARG A 204 -4.46 -21.74 -14.38
CA ARG A 204 -5.81 -21.15 -14.25
C ARG A 204 -6.09 -20.10 -15.32
N VAL A 205 -5.07 -19.40 -15.80
CA VAL A 205 -5.27 -18.33 -16.79
C VAL A 205 -5.96 -18.83 -18.06
N PRO A 206 -5.46 -19.80 -18.81
CA PRO A 206 -6.14 -20.28 -20.01
C PRO A 206 -7.51 -20.90 -19.71
N GLN A 207 -7.67 -21.56 -18.56
CA GLN A 207 -8.94 -22.13 -18.15
C GLN A 207 -9.99 -21.03 -17.97
N TRP A 208 -9.65 -19.94 -17.30
CA TRP A 208 -10.60 -18.86 -17.05
C TRP A 208 -10.80 -17.95 -18.26
N GLN A 209 -9.79 -17.76 -19.10
CA GLN A 209 -9.95 -17.07 -20.39
C GLN A 209 -10.99 -17.76 -21.31
N ALA A 210 -11.08 -19.10 -21.23
CA ALA A 210 -12.04 -19.85 -22.03
C ALA A 210 -13.47 -19.86 -21.47
N THR A 211 -13.67 -19.52 -20.19
CA THR A 211 -14.96 -19.73 -19.49
C THR A 211 -15.56 -18.47 -18.85
N LEU A 212 -14.76 -17.42 -18.65
CA LEU A 212 -15.21 -16.18 -18.04
C LEU A 212 -15.47 -15.09 -19.11
N PRO A 213 -16.16 -13.98 -18.77
CA PRO A 213 -16.44 -12.89 -19.67
C PRO A 213 -15.20 -12.35 -20.39
N TYR A 214 -15.39 -11.82 -21.57
CA TYR A 214 -14.31 -11.32 -22.42
C TYR A 214 -13.82 -9.94 -21.99
N GLU A 215 -14.73 -9.06 -21.53
CA GLU A 215 -14.38 -7.74 -21.02
C GLU A 215 -13.60 -7.86 -19.70
N MET A 216 -12.52 -7.09 -19.57
CA MET A 216 -11.54 -7.31 -18.49
C MET A 216 -12.08 -7.01 -17.09
N ASP A 217 -12.90 -6.00 -16.92
CA ASP A 217 -13.56 -5.66 -15.67
C ASP A 217 -14.54 -6.76 -15.26
N GLU A 218 -15.37 -7.24 -16.19
CA GLU A 218 -16.27 -8.38 -15.97
C GLU A 218 -15.49 -9.67 -15.69
N PHE A 219 -14.37 -9.90 -16.40
CA PHE A 219 -13.48 -11.04 -16.13
C PHE A 219 -13.00 -11.03 -14.69
N VAL A 220 -12.47 -9.90 -14.21
CA VAL A 220 -11.97 -9.78 -12.83
C VAL A 220 -13.07 -9.99 -11.82
N GLU A 221 -14.27 -9.43 -12.06
CA GLU A 221 -15.43 -9.62 -11.19
C GLU A 221 -15.95 -11.06 -11.17
N ALA A 222 -15.80 -11.78 -12.27
CA ALA A 222 -16.25 -13.18 -12.42
C ALA A 222 -15.24 -14.21 -11.91
N ILE A 223 -14.02 -13.82 -11.48
CA ILE A 223 -13.03 -14.76 -10.92
C ILE A 223 -13.64 -15.57 -9.78
N PRO A 224 -13.69 -16.92 -9.90
CA PRO A 224 -14.45 -17.74 -8.95
C PRO A 224 -13.77 -17.87 -7.57
N PHE A 225 -12.46 -17.67 -7.48
CA PHE A 225 -11.72 -17.71 -6.22
C PHE A 225 -11.70 -16.30 -5.59
N LYS A 226 -12.45 -16.12 -4.51
CA LYS A 226 -12.55 -14.84 -3.79
C LYS A 226 -11.18 -14.26 -3.43
N GLU A 227 -10.23 -15.12 -3.00
CA GLU A 227 -8.86 -14.72 -2.70
C GLU A 227 -8.18 -14.16 -3.94
N THR A 228 -8.20 -14.89 -5.05
CA THR A 228 -7.56 -14.46 -6.31
C THR A 228 -8.19 -13.20 -6.89
N LYS A 229 -9.52 -13.08 -6.84
CA LYS A 229 -10.21 -11.85 -7.22
C LYS A 229 -9.70 -10.65 -6.42
N GLY A 230 -9.70 -10.76 -5.09
CA GLY A 230 -9.17 -9.71 -4.21
C GLY A 230 -7.69 -9.42 -4.43
N TYR A 231 -6.91 -10.44 -4.78
CA TYR A 231 -5.50 -10.31 -5.12
C TYR A 231 -5.29 -9.48 -6.41
N VAL A 232 -6.00 -9.81 -7.48
CA VAL A 232 -5.93 -9.07 -8.76
C VAL A 232 -6.31 -7.60 -8.55
N GLN A 233 -7.46 -7.35 -7.90
CA GLN A 233 -7.91 -6.00 -7.56
C GLN A 233 -6.90 -5.25 -6.69
N GLY A 234 -6.26 -5.96 -5.74
CA GLY A 234 -5.21 -5.44 -4.87
C GLY A 234 -3.98 -5.01 -5.65
N ILE A 235 -3.48 -5.82 -6.58
CA ILE A 235 -2.33 -5.48 -7.43
C ILE A 235 -2.59 -4.20 -8.23
N ILE A 236 -3.74 -4.12 -8.91
CA ILE A 236 -4.12 -2.96 -9.73
C ILE A 236 -4.16 -1.69 -8.86
N ARG A 237 -4.88 -1.75 -7.75
CA ARG A 237 -5.05 -0.63 -6.81
C ARG A 237 -3.73 -0.20 -6.19
N ASN A 238 -2.93 -1.14 -5.68
CA ASN A 238 -1.66 -0.84 -5.04
C ASN A 238 -0.68 -0.20 -6.03
N SER A 239 -0.59 -0.72 -7.24
CA SER A 239 0.26 -0.16 -8.32
C SER A 239 -0.14 1.27 -8.67
N ALA A 240 -1.44 1.52 -8.79
CA ALA A 240 -1.98 2.87 -9.05
C ALA A 240 -1.64 3.83 -7.90
N GLN A 241 -1.77 3.38 -6.65
CA GLN A 241 -1.50 4.21 -5.49
C GLN A 241 -0.02 4.56 -5.35
N TYR A 242 0.90 3.61 -5.59
CA TYR A 242 2.33 3.90 -5.65
C TYR A 242 2.66 4.97 -6.70
N ARG A 243 2.09 4.88 -7.92
CA ARG A 243 2.28 5.91 -8.97
C ARG A 243 1.72 7.28 -8.58
N ARG A 244 0.65 7.33 -7.77
CA ARG A 244 0.10 8.59 -7.27
C ARG A 244 1.01 9.23 -6.21
N LEU A 245 1.56 8.41 -5.32
CA LEU A 245 2.31 8.87 -4.15
C LEU A 245 3.78 9.21 -4.44
N TYR A 246 4.44 8.46 -5.33
CA TYR A 246 5.88 8.51 -5.50
C TYR A 246 6.31 8.96 -6.89
N ASP A 247 7.45 9.65 -6.95
CA ASP A 247 8.18 9.94 -8.18
C ASP A 247 9.09 8.75 -8.58
N GLU A 248 9.75 8.85 -9.73
CA GLU A 248 10.66 7.82 -10.25
C GLU A 248 11.91 7.59 -9.39
N ASN A 249 12.23 8.51 -8.48
CA ASN A 249 13.33 8.40 -7.53
C ASN A 249 12.92 7.70 -6.24
N GLY A 250 11.62 7.47 -6.04
CA GLY A 250 11.06 6.89 -4.83
C GLY A 250 10.81 7.91 -3.71
N ASN A 251 10.75 9.20 -4.05
CA ASN A 251 10.37 10.24 -3.12
C ASN A 251 8.87 10.51 -3.21
N PHE A 252 8.25 10.89 -2.09
CA PHE A 252 6.88 11.39 -2.14
C PHE A 252 6.78 12.61 -3.06
N LYS A 253 5.78 12.62 -3.92
CA LYS A 253 5.45 13.77 -4.75
C LYS A 253 5.07 14.98 -3.91
N THR A 254 5.15 16.16 -4.49
CA THR A 254 4.95 17.43 -3.78
C THR A 254 3.54 17.63 -3.25
N ASN A 255 2.54 17.03 -3.90
CA ASN A 255 1.14 17.10 -3.48
C ASN A 255 0.77 16.18 -2.33
N VAL A 256 1.65 15.21 -1.96
CA VAL A 256 1.36 14.27 -0.88
C VAL A 256 1.31 14.99 0.46
N GLY A 257 0.17 14.87 1.15
CA GLY A 257 -0.08 15.54 2.43
C GLY A 257 -0.26 17.05 2.33
N THR A 258 -0.44 17.58 1.12
CA THR A 258 -0.63 19.00 0.91
C THR A 258 -2.07 19.26 0.48
N LYS A 259 -2.86 19.90 1.33
CA LYS A 259 -4.21 20.32 0.94
C LYS A 259 -4.11 21.26 -0.26
N LEU A 260 -4.84 20.95 -1.31
CA LEU A 260 -4.99 21.84 -2.45
C LEU A 260 -5.81 23.06 -1.98
N ILE A 261 -5.12 24.14 -1.71
CA ILE A 261 -5.75 25.43 -1.37
C ILE A 261 -5.83 26.23 -2.66
N ARG A 262 -7.01 26.79 -2.96
CA ARG A 262 -7.13 27.76 -4.05
C ARG A 262 -6.18 28.93 -3.78
N THR A 263 -5.39 29.30 -4.77
CA THR A 263 -4.51 30.45 -4.65
C THR A 263 -5.34 31.75 -4.71
N ALA A 264 -4.77 32.87 -4.28
CA ALA A 264 -5.46 34.14 -4.36
C ALA A 264 -5.83 34.52 -5.83
N ILE A 265 -5.07 34.00 -6.81
CA ILE A 265 -5.35 34.18 -8.25
C ILE A 265 -6.57 33.36 -8.67
N ASP A 266 -6.83 32.23 -8.03
CA ASP A 266 -7.97 31.33 -8.33
C ASP A 266 -9.25 31.73 -7.56
N THR A 267 -9.17 32.80 -6.74
CA THR A 267 -10.29 33.26 -5.92
C THR A 267 -10.93 34.45 -6.63
N GLN A 268 -12.08 34.27 -7.22
CA GLN A 268 -12.91 35.35 -7.74
C GLN A 268 -13.84 35.89 -6.66
N THR A 269 -14.04 37.19 -6.60
CA THR A 269 -15.08 37.77 -5.74
C THR A 269 -16.46 37.45 -6.30
N ARG A 270 -17.51 37.61 -5.48
CA ARG A 270 -18.91 37.41 -5.91
C ARG A 270 -19.24 38.30 -7.12
N GLU A 271 -18.79 39.54 -7.09
CA GLU A 271 -19.01 40.50 -8.15
C GLU A 271 -18.33 40.07 -9.45
N GLN A 272 -17.12 39.54 -9.36
CA GLN A 272 -16.40 38.97 -10.51
C GLN A 272 -17.11 37.75 -11.07
N VAL A 273 -17.57 36.82 -10.22
CA VAL A 273 -18.33 35.66 -10.67
C VAL A 273 -19.67 36.04 -11.31
N ALA A 274 -20.39 37.01 -10.73
CA ALA A 274 -21.65 37.49 -11.30
C ALA A 274 -21.44 38.23 -12.64
N GLN A 275 -20.27 38.85 -12.82
CA GLN A 275 -19.92 39.57 -14.04
C GLN A 275 -19.49 38.60 -15.16
N ASP A 276 -18.69 37.59 -14.81
CA ASP A 276 -18.15 36.60 -15.76
C ASP A 276 -19.17 35.51 -16.11
N PHE A 277 -20.07 35.22 -15.16
CA PHE A 277 -21.08 34.15 -15.28
C PHE A 277 -22.46 34.61 -14.83
N PRO A 278 -23.13 35.47 -15.60
CA PRO A 278 -24.39 36.10 -15.18
C PRO A 278 -25.57 35.10 -14.95
N ASP A 279 -25.46 33.90 -15.53
CA ASP A 279 -26.48 32.84 -15.38
C ASP A 279 -26.23 31.93 -14.16
N VAL A 280 -25.15 32.12 -13.41
CA VAL A 280 -24.81 31.33 -12.24
C VAL A 280 -25.48 31.91 -10.99
N VAL A 281 -26.42 31.14 -10.41
CA VAL A 281 -27.01 31.50 -9.11
C VAL A 281 -26.05 31.11 -7.98
N ILE A 282 -25.56 32.08 -7.24
CA ILE A 282 -24.73 31.85 -6.05
C ILE A 282 -25.65 31.55 -4.88
N ASP A 283 -25.69 30.28 -4.45
CA ASP A 283 -26.47 29.82 -3.30
C ASP A 283 -25.87 30.35 -1.97
N GLU A 284 -26.56 31.26 -1.34
CA GLU A 284 -26.14 31.91 -0.10
C GLU A 284 -26.33 31.02 1.14
N SER A 285 -27.13 29.95 1.05
CA SER A 285 -27.48 29.11 2.20
C SER A 285 -26.32 28.23 2.70
N LYS A 286 -25.22 28.10 1.91
CA LYS A 286 -24.06 27.26 2.22
C LYS A 286 -22.80 28.01 2.60
N SER A 287 -22.85 29.33 2.79
CA SER A 287 -21.69 30.15 3.12
C SER A 287 -21.44 30.36 4.63
N GLY A 288 -22.04 29.54 5.48
CA GLY A 288 -22.04 29.75 6.94
C GLY A 288 -21.66 28.57 7.80
N GLU A 289 -21.05 27.52 7.26
CA GLU A 289 -20.49 26.42 8.07
C GLU A 289 -18.97 26.30 7.80
N GLU A 290 -18.20 27.04 8.61
CA GLU A 290 -16.80 26.74 8.91
C GLU A 290 -16.69 25.94 10.22
#